data_ef53bf2761786e1c581e19be13f8b460
#
_entry.id   ef53bf2761786e1c581e19be13f8b460
#
_cell.length_a   1.000
_cell.length_b   1.000
_cell.length_c   1.000
_cell.angle_alpha   90.00
_cell.angle_beta   90.00
_cell.angle_gamma   90.00
#
_symmetry.space_group_name_H-M   'P 1'
#
loop_
_entity.id
_entity.type
_entity.pdbx_description
1 polymer ?
#
loop_
_entity_poly.entity_id
_entity_poly.type
_entity_poly.pdbx_seq_one_letter_code
_entity_poly.pdbx_strand_id
1 'polypeptide(L)'
;MKELNEKTAGKMLHPERVIQFGEGNFLRAFVDWIIQKMNENVNFNSSVVVVQPIDRGMVDMLNAQDCLYHVNLQGLDKGEKVNSLTRIDVISRALNPYADFSAFMKLAEQPEIRFVISNTTEAGITFDPACKLEDAPASSYPGKLTQLLYHRYKTFNGEKDKGLIIFPCELIFLNGHKLKETIYQYIDLWQLGEDFKTWFTECCGVYATLFDRIVPGFPRKEIDSIKEELQYNDNLVVQAEIFHLWVIEAPESVAKEFPADKAGLNVLFVPSEEPYHQRKVTLLNGPHTVLAPVSWLSGVNIVRDACQHEVLEKYIHKVMFEELLETLNLPKEELVKFGNDVMERFNNPFVDHSVVSIMLNSFPKYETRDLPGLKVYLERKGELPKGLVLGLAAIITYYKGYVRADGTKSEPNDSAEILQLLQNLWATGSTRQVAEGVLAATSIWGEDLNRIPGLTNMVKGFLDAIEEKGMLNVVKEIC
;
A
#
# COMPACT_ATOMS: atom_id res chain seq x y z
N MET A 1 2.73 -22.60 -28.43
CA MET A 1 2.37 -21.20 -28.11
C MET A 1 3.27 -20.26 -28.88
N LYS A 2 2.78 -19.06 -29.21
CA LYS A 2 3.60 -18.00 -29.85
C LYS A 2 4.36 -17.22 -28.77
N GLU A 3 5.56 -16.73 -29.07
CA GLU A 3 6.21 -15.74 -28.21
C GLU A 3 5.39 -14.44 -28.23
N LEU A 4 5.22 -13.81 -27.06
CA LEU A 4 4.54 -12.52 -26.96
C LEU A 4 5.54 -11.41 -27.30
N ASN A 5 5.34 -10.78 -28.46
CA ASN A 5 6.14 -9.66 -28.91
C ASN A 5 5.36 -8.84 -29.95
N GLU A 6 5.90 -7.71 -30.38
CA GLU A 6 5.24 -6.81 -31.33
C GLU A 6 4.87 -7.50 -32.66
N LYS A 7 5.72 -8.40 -33.16
CA LYS A 7 5.48 -9.10 -34.44
C LYS A 7 4.30 -10.06 -34.36
N THR A 8 4.06 -10.67 -33.20
CA THR A 8 3.04 -11.71 -33.04
C THR A 8 1.72 -11.18 -32.51
N ALA A 9 1.75 -10.12 -31.70
CA ALA A 9 0.59 -9.57 -31.00
C ALA A 9 0.21 -8.14 -31.43
N GLY A 10 1.10 -7.45 -32.16
CA GLY A 10 0.99 -6.01 -32.40
C GLY A 10 1.22 -5.18 -31.15
N LYS A 11 1.56 -3.92 -31.32
CA LYS A 11 1.74 -2.96 -30.23
C LYS A 11 1.22 -1.60 -30.68
N MET A 12 0.42 -0.96 -29.80
CA MET A 12 -0.03 0.40 -30.07
C MET A 12 1.04 1.37 -29.60
N LEU A 13 1.46 2.27 -30.49
CA LEU A 13 2.45 3.29 -30.19
C LEU A 13 1.77 4.62 -29.91
N HIS A 14 2.12 5.20 -28.78
CA HIS A 14 1.72 6.55 -28.35
C HIS A 14 2.98 7.42 -28.11
N PRO A 15 2.87 8.74 -28.08
CA PRO A 15 3.97 9.60 -27.66
C PRO A 15 4.49 9.24 -26.25
N GLU A 16 5.80 9.25 -26.07
CA GLU A 16 6.41 9.05 -24.74
C GLU A 16 6.18 10.30 -23.89
N ARG A 17 5.24 10.22 -22.96
CA ARG A 17 4.91 11.34 -22.06
C ARG A 17 5.19 11.04 -20.60
N VAL A 18 5.44 9.77 -20.25
CA VAL A 18 5.61 9.31 -18.86
C VAL A 18 6.97 8.63 -18.71
N ILE A 19 7.74 9.07 -17.72
CA ILE A 19 8.92 8.34 -17.23
C ILE A 19 8.50 7.59 -15.96
N GLN A 20 8.79 6.30 -15.91
CA GLN A 20 8.48 5.46 -14.76
C GLN A 20 9.76 4.90 -14.15
N PHE A 21 10.10 5.31 -12.94
CA PHE A 21 11.20 4.72 -12.17
C PHE A 21 10.68 3.49 -11.38
N GLY A 22 11.04 2.34 -11.88
CA GLY A 22 10.64 1.03 -11.35
C GLY A 22 9.93 0.17 -12.39
N GLU A 23 10.35 -1.08 -12.47
CA GLU A 23 9.86 -2.11 -13.40
C GLU A 23 9.16 -3.25 -12.68
N GLY A 24 8.96 -3.10 -11.36
CA GLY A 24 8.41 -4.12 -10.48
C GLY A 24 6.94 -4.47 -10.76
N ASN A 25 6.49 -5.54 -10.14
CA ASN A 25 5.12 -6.06 -10.30
C ASN A 25 4.07 -5.00 -9.98
N PHE A 26 4.33 -4.16 -8.95
CA PHE A 26 3.35 -3.18 -8.51
C PHE A 26 3.05 -2.14 -9.60
N LEU A 27 4.05 -1.42 -10.10
CA LEU A 27 3.84 -0.39 -11.14
C LEU A 27 3.24 -1.00 -12.40
N ARG A 28 3.68 -2.19 -12.82
CA ARG A 28 3.16 -2.88 -14.00
C ARG A 28 1.68 -3.24 -13.87
N ALA A 29 1.24 -3.65 -12.69
CA ALA A 29 -0.17 -4.01 -12.45
C ALA A 29 -1.01 -2.85 -11.91
N PHE A 30 -0.43 -1.68 -11.67
CA PHE A 30 -1.14 -0.52 -11.13
C PHE A 30 -1.05 0.67 -12.09
N VAL A 31 0.10 1.30 -12.22
CA VAL A 31 0.27 2.52 -13.02
C VAL A 31 0.16 2.24 -14.52
N ASP A 32 0.87 1.23 -15.02
CA ASP A 32 0.81 0.90 -16.44
C ASP A 32 -0.59 0.44 -16.86
N TRP A 33 -1.26 -0.33 -15.97
CA TRP A 33 -2.65 -0.71 -16.19
C TRP A 33 -3.60 0.50 -16.16
N ILE A 34 -3.38 1.47 -15.27
CA ILE A 34 -4.16 2.73 -15.22
C ILE A 34 -3.97 3.51 -16.52
N ILE A 35 -2.73 3.68 -16.99
CA ILE A 35 -2.42 4.41 -18.24
C ILE A 35 -3.02 3.68 -19.44
N GLN A 36 -2.95 2.34 -19.47
CA GLN A 36 -3.65 1.54 -20.47
C GLN A 36 -5.14 1.88 -20.53
N LYS A 37 -5.81 1.88 -19.37
CA LYS A 37 -7.24 2.23 -19.28
C LYS A 37 -7.52 3.69 -19.62
N MET A 38 -6.64 4.61 -19.30
CA MET A 38 -6.77 6.00 -19.70
C MET A 38 -6.65 6.16 -21.22
N ASN A 39 -5.73 5.44 -21.87
CA ASN A 39 -5.65 5.44 -23.34
C ASN A 39 -6.92 4.89 -23.99
N GLU A 40 -7.45 3.79 -23.45
CA GLU A 40 -8.67 3.15 -23.94
C GLU A 40 -9.93 4.01 -23.73
N ASN A 41 -10.09 4.61 -22.55
CA ASN A 41 -11.37 5.17 -22.12
C ASN A 41 -11.48 6.69 -22.33
N VAL A 42 -10.34 7.44 -22.26
CA VAL A 42 -10.35 8.91 -22.32
C VAL A 42 -9.34 9.48 -23.32
N ASN A 43 -8.75 8.62 -24.18
CA ASN A 43 -7.79 9.00 -25.20
C ASN A 43 -6.60 9.82 -24.64
N PHE A 44 -6.03 9.35 -23.53
CA PHE A 44 -4.88 10.01 -22.89
C PHE A 44 -3.65 10.07 -23.81
N ASN A 45 -3.56 9.14 -24.75
CA ASN A 45 -2.56 9.10 -25.84
C ASN A 45 -1.13 9.21 -25.32
N SER A 46 -0.74 8.31 -24.41
CA SER A 46 0.57 8.34 -23.76
C SER A 46 1.22 6.97 -23.68
N SER A 47 2.52 6.90 -23.94
CA SER A 47 3.37 5.75 -23.62
C SER A 47 4.27 6.06 -22.44
N VAL A 48 4.74 4.99 -21.81
CA VAL A 48 5.62 4.97 -20.65
C VAL A 48 7.02 4.54 -21.07
N VAL A 49 8.04 5.28 -20.65
CA VAL A 49 9.43 4.81 -20.67
C VAL A 49 9.78 4.35 -19.27
N VAL A 50 10.05 3.06 -19.13
CA VAL A 50 10.46 2.48 -17.85
C VAL A 50 11.96 2.70 -17.64
N VAL A 51 12.33 3.16 -16.44
CA VAL A 51 13.72 3.37 -16.01
C VAL A 51 14.01 2.52 -14.80
N GLN A 52 14.99 1.64 -14.92
CA GLN A 52 15.45 0.79 -13.82
C GLN A 52 16.16 1.63 -12.75
N PRO A 53 15.70 1.63 -11.48
CA PRO A 53 16.23 2.53 -10.46
C PRO A 53 17.56 2.08 -9.85
N ILE A 54 17.90 0.80 -9.94
CA ILE A 54 19.13 0.19 -9.40
C ILE A 54 19.87 -0.60 -10.49
N ASP A 55 21.07 -1.08 -10.21
CA ASP A 55 21.94 -1.78 -11.18
C ASP A 55 21.37 -3.15 -11.63
N ARG A 56 20.46 -3.73 -10.85
CA ARG A 56 19.80 -5.01 -11.13
C ARG A 56 18.30 -4.83 -11.27
N GLY A 57 17.69 -5.47 -12.26
CA GLY A 57 16.26 -5.37 -12.49
C GLY A 57 15.76 -6.18 -13.66
N MET A 58 14.64 -5.78 -14.22
CA MET A 58 13.89 -6.56 -15.22
C MET A 58 13.92 -5.95 -16.63
N VAL A 59 14.71 -4.91 -16.87
CA VAL A 59 14.73 -4.19 -18.15
C VAL A 59 15.01 -5.12 -19.34
N ASP A 60 15.96 -6.05 -19.21
CA ASP A 60 16.27 -6.99 -20.28
C ASP A 60 15.10 -7.95 -20.56
N MET A 61 14.38 -8.39 -19.51
CA MET A 61 13.21 -9.25 -19.68
C MET A 61 12.05 -8.48 -20.34
N LEU A 62 11.83 -7.22 -19.95
CA LEU A 62 10.82 -6.37 -20.57
C LEU A 62 11.12 -6.16 -22.06
N ASN A 63 12.33 -5.77 -22.38
CA ASN A 63 12.74 -5.51 -23.77
C ASN A 63 12.75 -6.80 -24.62
N ALA A 64 13.08 -7.95 -24.06
CA ALA A 64 13.02 -9.24 -24.75
C ALA A 64 11.60 -9.61 -25.23
N GLN A 65 10.56 -9.03 -24.60
CA GLN A 65 9.14 -9.23 -24.92
C GLN A 65 8.50 -7.96 -25.51
N ASP A 66 9.32 -7.04 -26.07
CA ASP A 66 8.90 -5.71 -26.57
C ASP A 66 8.05 -4.93 -25.57
N CYS A 67 8.29 -5.15 -24.27
CA CYS A 67 7.54 -4.57 -23.14
C CYS A 67 6.04 -4.92 -23.10
N LEU A 68 5.61 -5.96 -23.84
CA LEU A 68 4.25 -6.47 -23.82
C LEU A 68 4.10 -7.47 -22.67
N TYR A 69 2.97 -7.43 -21.98
CA TYR A 69 2.63 -8.43 -20.95
C TYR A 69 1.13 -8.38 -20.63
N HIS A 70 0.69 -9.32 -19.80
CA HIS A 70 -0.69 -9.35 -19.33
C HIS A 70 -0.76 -9.13 -17.82
N VAL A 71 -1.78 -8.38 -17.41
CA VAL A 71 -2.22 -8.28 -16.00
C VAL A 71 -3.43 -9.19 -15.84
N ASN A 72 -3.32 -10.15 -14.92
CA ASN A 72 -4.40 -11.02 -14.50
C ASN A 72 -5.08 -10.42 -13.26
N LEU A 73 -6.29 -9.87 -13.42
CA LEU A 73 -7.06 -9.29 -12.35
C LEU A 73 -8.03 -10.31 -11.77
N GLN A 74 -7.94 -10.54 -10.47
CA GLN A 74 -8.77 -11.51 -9.76
C GLN A 74 -9.42 -10.89 -8.52
N GLY A 75 -10.67 -11.23 -8.25
CA GLY A 75 -11.36 -10.75 -7.05
C GLY A 75 -12.87 -10.90 -7.12
N LEU A 76 -13.54 -10.14 -6.26
CA LEU A 76 -15.00 -9.97 -6.29
C LEU A 76 -15.32 -8.55 -6.77
N ASP A 77 -16.33 -8.43 -7.61
CA ASP A 77 -16.98 -7.16 -7.95
C ASP A 77 -18.47 -7.35 -7.73
N LYS A 78 -19.02 -6.65 -6.73
CA LYS A 78 -20.43 -6.77 -6.30
C LYS A 78 -20.87 -8.22 -6.03
N GLY A 79 -19.97 -8.99 -5.40
CA GLY A 79 -20.19 -10.39 -5.05
C GLY A 79 -19.94 -11.39 -6.18
N GLU A 80 -19.73 -10.94 -7.41
CA GLU A 80 -19.44 -11.81 -8.55
C GLU A 80 -17.93 -12.04 -8.69
N LYS A 81 -17.54 -13.30 -8.97
CA LYS A 81 -16.12 -13.63 -9.21
C LYS A 81 -15.65 -13.07 -10.54
N VAL A 82 -14.57 -12.30 -10.48
CA VAL A 82 -13.89 -11.75 -11.65
C VAL A 82 -12.52 -12.39 -11.79
N ASN A 83 -12.22 -12.89 -12.97
CA ASN A 83 -10.88 -13.29 -13.41
C ASN A 83 -10.72 -12.81 -14.85
N SER A 84 -9.88 -11.79 -15.05
CA SER A 84 -9.75 -11.15 -16.35
C SER A 84 -8.30 -10.85 -16.70
N LEU A 85 -7.94 -11.13 -17.94
CA LEU A 85 -6.63 -10.87 -18.50
C LEU A 85 -6.68 -9.58 -19.34
N THR A 86 -5.86 -8.60 -18.98
CA THR A 86 -5.70 -7.36 -19.75
C THR A 86 -4.28 -7.30 -20.31
N ARG A 87 -4.16 -7.18 -21.65
CA ARG A 87 -2.87 -6.95 -22.26
C ARG A 87 -2.43 -5.50 -22.03
N ILE A 88 -1.17 -5.33 -21.65
CA ILE A 88 -0.52 -4.04 -21.46
C ILE A 88 0.46 -3.83 -22.59
N ASP A 89 0.33 -2.72 -23.30
CA ASP A 89 1.20 -2.31 -24.42
C ASP A 89 1.64 -0.84 -24.34
N VAL A 90 1.33 -0.16 -23.25
CA VAL A 90 1.67 1.25 -23.03
C VAL A 90 3.16 1.52 -22.81
N ILE A 91 3.96 0.51 -22.40
CA ILE A 91 5.40 0.70 -22.22
C ILE A 91 6.06 0.69 -23.59
N SER A 92 6.61 1.84 -24.01
CA SER A 92 7.33 1.96 -25.29
C SER A 92 8.63 1.17 -25.28
N ARG A 93 9.41 1.34 -24.24
CA ARG A 93 10.73 0.73 -24.00
C ARG A 93 11.11 0.79 -22.52
N ALA A 94 12.12 0.01 -22.16
CA ALA A 94 12.71 0.03 -20.81
C ALA A 94 14.22 0.33 -20.90
N LEU A 95 14.73 1.18 -19.99
CA LEU A 95 16.10 1.66 -19.94
C LEU A 95 16.79 1.29 -18.63
N ASN A 96 18.04 0.86 -18.72
CA ASN A 96 18.93 0.71 -17.58
C ASN A 96 19.98 1.83 -17.59
N PRO A 97 19.89 2.84 -16.72
CA PRO A 97 20.84 3.95 -16.67
C PRO A 97 22.28 3.54 -16.37
N TYR A 98 22.49 2.38 -15.74
CA TYR A 98 23.82 1.85 -15.45
C TYR A 98 24.47 1.22 -16.69
N ALA A 99 23.69 0.77 -17.65
CA ALA A 99 24.18 0.27 -18.93
C ALA A 99 24.29 1.39 -19.97
N ASP A 100 23.33 2.32 -20.01
CA ASP A 100 23.33 3.45 -20.95
C ASP A 100 22.79 4.72 -20.28
N PHE A 101 23.68 5.42 -19.58
CA PHE A 101 23.36 6.69 -18.94
C PHE A 101 22.98 7.79 -19.94
N SER A 102 23.58 7.77 -21.15
CA SER A 102 23.27 8.74 -22.19
C SER A 102 21.83 8.61 -22.67
N ALA A 103 21.34 7.38 -22.90
CA ALA A 103 19.95 7.14 -23.28
C ALA A 103 18.96 7.59 -22.20
N PHE A 104 19.31 7.42 -20.91
CA PHE A 104 18.52 7.93 -19.80
C PHE A 104 18.46 9.47 -19.80
N MET A 105 19.59 10.15 -19.92
CA MET A 105 19.63 11.61 -19.92
C MET A 105 18.93 12.24 -21.10
N LYS A 106 18.88 11.58 -22.29
CA LYS A 106 18.10 12.02 -23.44
C LYS A 106 16.59 12.10 -23.21
N LEU A 107 16.06 11.44 -22.17
CA LEU A 107 14.66 11.63 -21.77
C LEU A 107 14.38 13.08 -21.34
N ALA A 108 15.36 13.74 -20.72
CA ALA A 108 15.24 15.13 -20.33
C ALA A 108 15.11 16.11 -21.51
N GLU A 109 15.57 15.70 -22.71
CA GLU A 109 15.57 16.50 -23.93
C GLU A 109 14.26 16.37 -24.73
N GLN A 110 13.39 15.45 -24.35
CA GLN A 110 12.13 15.20 -25.05
C GLN A 110 11.04 16.18 -24.59
N PRO A 111 10.52 17.04 -25.45
CA PRO A 111 9.54 18.06 -25.06
C PRO A 111 8.19 17.47 -24.62
N GLU A 112 7.83 16.28 -25.13
CA GLU A 112 6.55 15.60 -24.84
C GLU A 112 6.50 14.97 -23.45
N ILE A 113 7.65 14.66 -22.82
CA ILE A 113 7.71 14.14 -21.46
C ILE A 113 7.10 15.16 -20.50
N ARG A 114 6.10 14.72 -19.76
CA ARG A 114 5.36 15.55 -18.80
C ARG A 114 5.25 14.95 -17.41
N PHE A 115 5.23 13.62 -17.31
CA PHE A 115 4.98 12.92 -16.05
C PHE A 115 6.17 12.09 -15.64
N VAL A 116 6.40 12.04 -14.32
CA VAL A 116 7.34 11.10 -13.69
C VAL A 116 6.57 10.35 -12.61
N ILE A 117 6.65 9.03 -12.63
CA ILE A 117 6.01 8.17 -11.64
C ILE A 117 7.08 7.23 -11.09
N SER A 118 7.06 6.93 -9.79
CA SER A 118 8.06 6.06 -9.18
C SER A 118 7.47 5.10 -8.15
N ASN A 119 8.12 3.96 -8.01
CA ASN A 119 7.98 3.04 -6.88
C ASN A 119 9.31 2.28 -6.74
N THR A 120 10.20 2.85 -5.94
CA THR A 120 11.60 2.42 -5.80
C THR A 120 11.87 1.76 -4.45
N THR A 121 10.84 1.27 -3.78
CA THR A 121 10.76 0.76 -2.41
C THR A 121 10.72 1.85 -1.33
N GLU A 122 10.45 1.45 -0.07
CA GLU A 122 10.41 2.35 1.09
C GLU A 122 11.75 3.06 1.34
N ALA A 123 12.87 2.40 1.00
CA ALA A 123 14.22 2.96 1.11
C ALA A 123 14.63 3.78 -0.13
N GLY A 124 13.78 3.89 -1.15
CA GLY A 124 14.14 4.52 -2.43
C GLY A 124 14.23 6.03 -2.37
N ILE A 125 13.42 6.71 -1.52
CA ILE A 125 13.49 8.17 -1.32
C ILE A 125 14.47 8.48 -0.19
N THR A 126 15.77 8.37 -0.49
CA THR A 126 16.85 8.66 0.45
C THR A 126 17.84 9.67 -0.13
N PHE A 127 18.41 10.50 0.74
CA PHE A 127 19.49 11.40 0.40
C PHE A 127 20.83 10.70 0.63
N ASP A 128 21.66 10.65 -0.39
CA ASP A 128 23.04 10.16 -0.32
C ASP A 128 23.99 11.33 -0.52
N PRO A 129 24.65 11.82 0.55
CA PRO A 129 25.57 12.96 0.44
C PRO A 129 26.86 12.64 -0.33
N ALA A 130 27.13 11.37 -0.61
CA ALA A 130 28.28 10.97 -1.42
C ALA A 130 28.01 11.05 -2.94
N CYS A 131 26.76 11.15 -3.36
CA CYS A 131 26.35 11.33 -4.76
C CYS A 131 26.92 12.63 -5.34
N LYS A 132 27.46 12.54 -6.56
CA LYS A 132 27.94 13.69 -7.32
C LYS A 132 27.05 13.93 -8.54
N LEU A 133 27.00 15.19 -8.98
CA LEU A 133 26.26 15.56 -10.19
C LEU A 133 26.78 14.82 -11.44
N GLU A 134 28.09 14.55 -11.47
CA GLU A 134 28.79 13.90 -12.59
C GLU A 134 28.71 12.38 -12.56
N ASP A 135 28.13 11.76 -11.52
CA ASP A 135 27.94 10.32 -11.46
C ASP A 135 27.07 9.86 -12.64
N ALA A 136 27.36 8.71 -13.21
CA ALA A 136 26.67 8.20 -14.39
C ALA A 136 26.16 6.75 -14.21
N PRO A 137 25.00 6.58 -13.52
CA PRO A 137 24.09 7.55 -12.88
C PRO A 137 24.44 7.84 -11.40
N ALA A 138 23.78 8.84 -10.81
CA ALA A 138 23.73 9.02 -9.36
C ALA A 138 23.25 7.74 -8.65
N SER A 139 23.75 7.43 -7.45
CA SER A 139 23.44 6.17 -6.73
C SER A 139 21.97 6.09 -6.33
N SER A 140 21.38 7.18 -5.83
CA SER A 140 19.98 7.22 -5.37
C SER A 140 18.99 7.57 -6.47
N TYR A 141 17.72 7.16 -6.29
CA TYR A 141 16.62 7.57 -7.18
C TYR A 141 16.41 9.10 -7.20
N PRO A 142 16.31 9.79 -6.05
CA PRO A 142 16.15 11.25 -6.08
C PRO A 142 17.34 11.98 -6.71
N GLY A 143 18.55 11.43 -6.59
CA GLY A 143 19.73 11.94 -7.28
C GLY A 143 19.60 11.83 -8.80
N LYS A 144 19.23 10.65 -9.33
CA LYS A 144 18.96 10.46 -10.77
C LYS A 144 17.87 11.40 -11.28
N LEU A 145 16.79 11.56 -10.51
CA LEU A 145 15.71 12.47 -10.87
C LEU A 145 16.19 13.93 -10.87
N THR A 146 17.00 14.33 -9.92
CA THR A 146 17.58 15.70 -9.88
C THR A 146 18.51 15.94 -11.06
N GLN A 147 19.35 14.96 -11.44
CA GLN A 147 20.19 15.04 -12.67
C GLN A 147 19.31 15.26 -13.90
N LEU A 148 18.23 14.50 -14.05
CA LEU A 148 17.29 14.59 -15.18
C LEU A 148 16.59 15.96 -15.21
N LEU A 149 16.09 16.44 -14.06
CA LEU A 149 15.42 17.74 -13.93
C LEU A 149 16.39 18.90 -14.28
N TYR A 150 17.61 18.84 -13.78
CA TYR A 150 18.61 19.88 -14.06
C TYR A 150 19.05 19.88 -15.53
N HIS A 151 19.20 18.72 -16.14
CA HIS A 151 19.50 18.61 -17.57
C HIS A 151 18.34 19.19 -18.42
N ARG A 152 17.09 18.87 -18.03
CA ARG A 152 15.89 19.38 -18.70
C ARG A 152 15.80 20.92 -18.59
N TYR A 153 16.03 21.47 -17.41
CA TYR A 153 16.09 22.91 -17.19
C TYR A 153 17.09 23.58 -18.14
N LYS A 154 18.29 23.02 -18.27
CA LYS A 154 19.32 23.56 -19.18
C LYS A 154 18.94 23.42 -20.66
N THR A 155 18.39 22.27 -21.04
CA THR A 155 17.98 21.99 -22.44
C THR A 155 16.93 22.98 -22.93
N PHE A 156 15.95 23.28 -22.09
CA PHE A 156 14.84 24.17 -22.44
C PHE A 156 15.02 25.60 -21.88
N ASN A 157 16.20 25.97 -21.43
CA ASN A 157 16.52 27.33 -20.93
C ASN A 157 15.54 27.83 -19.87
N GLY A 158 15.03 26.96 -19.01
CA GLY A 158 14.10 27.30 -17.93
C GLY A 158 12.67 27.65 -18.41
N GLU A 159 12.27 27.23 -19.60
CA GLU A 159 10.88 27.40 -20.06
C GLU A 159 9.89 26.81 -19.06
N LYS A 160 8.84 27.59 -18.70
CA LYS A 160 7.91 27.23 -17.60
C LYS A 160 7.04 26.02 -17.92
N ASP A 161 6.64 25.84 -19.19
CA ASP A 161 5.81 24.73 -19.65
C ASP A 161 6.57 23.39 -19.76
N LYS A 162 7.88 23.41 -19.55
CA LYS A 162 8.73 22.21 -19.55
C LYS A 162 8.93 21.59 -18.16
N GLY A 163 8.32 22.15 -17.12
CA GLY A 163 8.26 21.52 -15.82
C GLY A 163 7.55 20.16 -15.84
N LEU A 164 7.84 19.30 -14.89
CA LEU A 164 7.28 17.93 -14.78
C LEU A 164 6.30 17.79 -13.63
N ILE A 165 5.33 16.91 -13.82
CA ILE A 165 4.40 16.46 -12.79
C ILE A 165 4.92 15.11 -12.26
N ILE A 166 5.14 15.01 -10.96
CA ILE A 166 5.84 13.88 -10.33
C ILE A 166 4.93 13.24 -9.30
N PHE A 167 4.65 11.94 -9.46
CA PHE A 167 3.82 11.12 -8.58
C PHE A 167 4.64 9.97 -7.98
N PRO A 168 5.26 10.14 -6.80
CA PRO A 168 5.89 9.02 -6.11
C PRO A 168 4.82 8.05 -5.56
N CYS A 169 5.07 6.76 -5.74
CA CYS A 169 4.26 5.67 -5.20
C CYS A 169 5.08 4.79 -4.25
N GLU A 170 5.97 5.37 -3.48
CA GLU A 170 6.68 4.69 -2.41
C GLU A 170 5.80 4.63 -1.15
N LEU A 171 5.95 3.54 -0.37
CA LEU A 171 5.19 3.30 0.88
C LEU A 171 5.71 4.19 2.03
N ILE A 172 5.69 5.49 1.80
CA ILE A 172 6.10 6.53 2.75
C ILE A 172 4.94 7.50 2.89
N PHE A 173 4.53 7.81 4.12
CA PHE A 173 3.51 8.83 4.35
C PHE A 173 4.00 10.19 3.83
N LEU A 174 3.16 10.89 3.06
CA LEU A 174 3.48 12.13 2.37
C LEU A 174 4.74 12.01 1.47
N ASN A 175 4.83 10.92 0.72
CA ASN A 175 5.96 10.57 -0.15
C ASN A 175 6.39 11.70 -1.10
N GLY A 176 5.44 12.48 -1.63
CA GLY A 176 5.71 13.64 -2.47
C GLY A 176 6.46 14.75 -1.73
N HIS A 177 6.08 15.02 -0.48
CA HIS A 177 6.77 16.02 0.34
C HIS A 177 8.20 15.57 0.65
N LYS A 178 8.38 14.29 1.00
CA LYS A 178 9.70 13.71 1.24
C LYS A 178 10.60 13.73 0.01
N LEU A 179 10.06 13.39 -1.15
CA LEU A 179 10.80 13.42 -2.41
C LEU A 179 11.22 14.87 -2.76
N LYS A 180 10.30 15.83 -2.64
CA LYS A 180 10.57 17.24 -2.89
C LYS A 180 11.68 17.78 -1.99
N GLU A 181 11.61 17.48 -0.69
CA GLU A 181 12.66 17.82 0.27
C GLU A 181 14.02 17.24 -0.13
N THR A 182 14.04 15.96 -0.53
CA THR A 182 15.28 15.28 -0.94
C THR A 182 15.88 15.88 -2.22
N ILE A 183 15.03 16.29 -3.18
CA ILE A 183 15.49 17.00 -4.39
C ILE A 183 16.14 18.35 -3.99
N TYR A 184 15.55 19.13 -3.06
CA TYR A 184 16.18 20.35 -2.58
C TYR A 184 17.55 20.10 -1.93
N GLN A 185 17.71 19.01 -1.18
CA GLN A 185 19.00 18.64 -0.61
C GLN A 185 20.06 18.41 -1.71
N TYR A 186 19.70 17.78 -2.85
CA TYR A 186 20.60 17.63 -3.99
C TYR A 186 20.86 18.93 -4.73
N ILE A 187 19.86 19.82 -4.88
CA ILE A 187 20.04 21.16 -5.45
C ILE A 187 21.09 21.94 -4.66
N ASP A 188 21.00 21.90 -3.34
CA ASP A 188 21.94 22.59 -2.44
C ASP A 188 23.32 21.90 -2.41
N LEU A 189 23.36 20.56 -2.35
CA LEU A 189 24.61 19.76 -2.37
C LEU A 189 25.42 20.02 -3.65
N TRP A 190 24.78 20.02 -4.79
CA TRP A 190 25.40 20.18 -6.11
C TRP A 190 25.51 21.63 -6.56
N GLN A 191 25.06 22.59 -5.74
CA GLN A 191 25.12 24.03 -6.00
C GLN A 191 24.53 24.40 -7.38
N LEU A 192 23.34 23.86 -7.69
CA LEU A 192 22.71 23.99 -9.01
C LEU A 192 22.17 25.41 -9.34
N GLY A 193 22.21 26.32 -8.39
CA GLY A 193 21.87 27.74 -8.54
C GLY A 193 20.39 28.05 -8.22
N GLU A 194 20.15 29.32 -7.84
CA GLU A 194 18.82 29.79 -7.44
C GLU A 194 17.82 29.80 -8.61
N ASP A 195 18.26 30.04 -9.82
CA ASP A 195 17.38 30.06 -11.00
C ASP A 195 16.79 28.67 -11.26
N PHE A 196 17.58 27.60 -11.14
CA PHE A 196 17.06 26.23 -11.24
C PHE A 196 16.15 25.89 -10.06
N LYS A 197 16.52 26.29 -8.85
CA LYS A 197 15.70 26.08 -7.64
C LYS A 197 14.33 26.74 -7.79
N THR A 198 14.30 27.96 -8.32
CA THR A 198 13.07 28.71 -8.61
C THR A 198 12.23 28.01 -9.67
N TRP A 199 12.86 27.61 -10.79
CA TRP A 199 12.15 26.87 -11.85
C TRP A 199 11.58 25.55 -11.32
N PHE A 200 12.34 24.76 -10.56
CA PHE A 200 11.84 23.53 -9.95
C PHE A 200 10.63 23.81 -9.04
N THR A 201 10.71 24.86 -8.21
CA THR A 201 9.66 25.22 -7.26
C THR A 201 8.36 25.66 -7.94
N GLU A 202 8.46 26.46 -9.01
CA GLU A 202 7.31 27.08 -9.68
C GLU A 202 6.74 26.26 -10.83
N CYS A 203 7.58 25.46 -11.50
CA CYS A 203 7.20 24.79 -12.75
C CYS A 203 7.03 23.29 -12.60
N CYS A 204 7.64 22.65 -11.58
CA CYS A 204 7.49 21.22 -11.32
C CYS A 204 6.52 20.99 -10.17
N GLY A 205 5.59 20.05 -10.35
CA GLY A 205 4.69 19.58 -9.29
C GLY A 205 5.20 18.25 -8.73
N VAL A 206 5.45 18.17 -7.42
CA VAL A 206 5.74 16.91 -6.72
C VAL A 206 4.61 16.67 -5.75
N TYR A 207 3.77 15.70 -6.02
CA TYR A 207 2.50 15.49 -5.34
C TYR A 207 2.53 14.22 -4.51
N ALA A 208 2.10 14.31 -3.26
CA ALA A 208 1.96 13.14 -2.40
C ALA A 208 0.86 12.20 -2.93
N THR A 209 1.10 10.90 -2.82
CA THR A 209 0.14 9.90 -3.26
C THR A 209 -0.05 8.78 -2.25
N LEU A 210 -1.30 8.39 -2.07
CA LEU A 210 -1.70 7.18 -1.37
C LEU A 210 -2.27 6.19 -2.39
N PHE A 211 -1.79 4.97 -2.36
CA PHE A 211 -2.26 3.92 -3.28
C PHE A 211 -2.56 2.63 -2.53
N ASP A 212 -3.43 1.83 -3.12
CA ASP A 212 -3.81 0.53 -2.56
C ASP A 212 -4.25 -0.41 -3.67
N ARG A 213 -3.52 -1.48 -3.85
CA ARG A 213 -3.82 -2.67 -4.66
C ARG A 213 -2.94 -3.81 -4.18
N ILE A 214 -3.51 -4.97 -3.92
CA ILE A 214 -2.73 -6.18 -3.65
C ILE A 214 -2.22 -6.75 -4.97
N VAL A 215 -0.90 -6.88 -5.08
CA VAL A 215 -0.22 -7.42 -6.26
C VAL A 215 0.68 -8.58 -5.82
N PRO A 216 0.20 -9.83 -5.85
CA PRO A 216 0.99 -11.01 -5.53
C PRO A 216 2.19 -11.22 -6.47
N GLY A 217 2.13 -10.68 -7.67
CA GLY A 217 3.19 -10.73 -8.67
C GLY A 217 3.01 -11.87 -9.67
N PHE A 218 4.11 -12.54 -10.06
CA PHE A 218 4.07 -13.58 -11.09
C PHE A 218 3.32 -14.84 -10.59
N PRO A 219 2.28 -15.32 -11.30
CA PRO A 219 1.40 -16.41 -10.87
C PRO A 219 2.03 -17.79 -11.10
N ARG A 220 3.06 -18.17 -10.33
CA ARG A 220 3.87 -19.37 -10.53
C ARG A 220 3.06 -20.68 -10.60
N LYS A 221 1.94 -20.76 -9.87
CA LYS A 221 1.09 -21.97 -9.83
C LYS A 221 0.12 -22.06 -11.01
N GLU A 222 -0.25 -20.92 -11.58
CA GLU A 222 -1.30 -20.80 -12.59
C GLU A 222 -0.75 -20.42 -13.97
N ILE A 223 0.56 -20.20 -14.08
CA ILE A 223 1.15 -19.63 -15.30
C ILE A 223 0.92 -20.50 -16.54
N ASP A 224 0.96 -21.81 -16.39
CA ASP A 224 0.78 -22.72 -17.53
C ASP A 224 -0.65 -22.62 -18.08
N SER A 225 -1.67 -22.59 -17.21
CA SER A 225 -3.07 -22.42 -17.61
C SER A 225 -3.33 -21.02 -18.19
N ILE A 226 -2.71 -19.98 -17.64
CA ILE A 226 -2.81 -18.62 -18.18
C ILE A 226 -2.18 -18.55 -19.58
N LYS A 227 -1.02 -19.14 -19.79
CA LYS A 227 -0.36 -19.19 -21.13
C LYS A 227 -1.21 -19.98 -22.13
N GLU A 228 -1.84 -21.08 -21.72
CA GLU A 228 -2.77 -21.82 -22.55
C GLU A 228 -3.99 -20.98 -22.96
N GLU A 229 -4.58 -20.25 -22.02
CA GLU A 229 -5.70 -19.34 -22.31
C GLU A 229 -5.30 -18.21 -23.26
N LEU A 230 -4.14 -17.57 -23.02
CA LEU A 230 -3.61 -16.50 -23.85
C LEU A 230 -3.15 -16.96 -25.22
N GLN A 231 -2.75 -18.22 -25.38
CA GLN A 231 -2.06 -18.77 -26.57
C GLN A 231 -0.70 -18.10 -26.83
N TYR A 232 -0.15 -17.39 -25.83
CA TYR A 232 1.16 -16.74 -25.86
C TYR A 232 2.06 -17.24 -24.72
N ASN A 233 3.38 -17.30 -25.00
CA ASN A 233 4.40 -17.50 -23.99
C ASN A 233 4.72 -16.13 -23.34
N ASP A 234 3.92 -15.75 -22.35
CA ASP A 234 4.14 -14.52 -21.58
C ASP A 234 4.88 -14.84 -20.29
N ASN A 235 6.11 -14.35 -20.17
CA ASN A 235 6.98 -14.54 -19.01
C ASN A 235 6.90 -13.38 -18.00
N LEU A 236 6.06 -12.39 -18.28
CA LEU A 236 5.92 -11.16 -17.50
C LEU A 236 4.51 -11.00 -16.92
N VAL A 237 3.66 -12.02 -16.97
CA VAL A 237 2.32 -11.96 -16.37
C VAL A 237 2.40 -11.46 -14.93
N VAL A 238 1.53 -10.53 -14.59
CA VAL A 238 1.40 -10.02 -13.21
C VAL A 238 -0.01 -10.26 -12.73
N GLN A 239 -0.14 -10.94 -11.59
CA GLN A 239 -1.40 -11.12 -10.89
C GLN A 239 -1.66 -9.95 -9.94
N ALA A 240 -2.88 -9.44 -9.94
CA ALA A 240 -3.33 -8.39 -9.03
C ALA A 240 -4.81 -8.56 -8.67
N GLU A 241 -5.21 -7.98 -7.55
CA GLU A 241 -6.64 -7.85 -7.23
C GLU A 241 -7.33 -6.84 -8.16
N ILE A 242 -8.66 -6.97 -8.32
CA ILE A 242 -9.44 -6.00 -9.11
C ILE A 242 -9.53 -4.64 -8.42
N PHE A 243 -9.57 -4.62 -7.08
CA PHE A 243 -9.59 -3.38 -6.33
C PHE A 243 -8.33 -2.56 -6.63
N HIS A 244 -8.53 -1.28 -6.79
CA HIS A 244 -7.45 -0.30 -6.89
C HIS A 244 -7.93 1.02 -6.28
N LEU A 245 -7.01 1.75 -5.68
CA LEU A 245 -7.23 3.10 -5.20
C LEU A 245 -5.96 3.91 -5.41
N TRP A 246 -6.08 5.08 -6.02
CA TRP A 246 -4.99 6.05 -6.07
C TRP A 246 -5.50 7.42 -5.66
N VAL A 247 -5.07 7.90 -4.52
CA VAL A 247 -5.36 9.25 -4.02
C VAL A 247 -4.14 10.12 -4.31
N ILE A 248 -4.34 11.21 -4.99
CA ILE A 248 -3.28 12.13 -5.41
C ILE A 248 -3.59 13.50 -4.80
N GLU A 249 -2.69 13.98 -3.95
CA GLU A 249 -2.80 15.31 -3.34
C GLU A 249 -2.37 16.38 -4.35
N ALA A 250 -3.26 16.75 -5.26
CA ALA A 250 -2.96 17.65 -6.35
C ALA A 250 -4.15 18.55 -6.73
N PRO A 251 -3.88 19.74 -7.31
CA PRO A 251 -4.93 20.63 -7.77
C PRO A 251 -5.66 20.08 -9.00
N GLU A 252 -6.86 20.59 -9.26
CA GLU A 252 -7.70 20.22 -10.41
C GLU A 252 -7.00 20.39 -11.77
N SER A 253 -6.07 21.33 -11.89
CA SER A 253 -5.28 21.50 -13.10
C SER A 253 -4.47 20.24 -13.47
N VAL A 254 -3.96 19.52 -12.47
CA VAL A 254 -3.25 18.25 -12.65
C VAL A 254 -4.20 17.15 -13.09
N ALA A 255 -5.40 17.07 -12.50
CA ALA A 255 -6.44 16.12 -12.92
C ALA A 255 -6.87 16.31 -14.39
N LYS A 256 -6.84 17.55 -14.90
CA LYS A 256 -7.10 17.81 -16.32
C LYS A 256 -5.99 17.32 -17.26
N GLU A 257 -4.73 17.34 -16.80
CA GLU A 257 -3.60 16.82 -17.56
C GLU A 257 -3.44 15.30 -17.45
N PHE A 258 -3.84 14.72 -16.30
CA PHE A 258 -3.80 13.28 -15.99
C PHE A 258 -5.20 12.76 -15.64
N PRO A 259 -6.10 12.59 -16.60
CA PRO A 259 -7.55 12.41 -16.37
C PRO A 259 -7.92 10.97 -15.95
N ALA A 260 -7.20 10.40 -14.98
CA ALA A 260 -7.44 9.04 -14.51
C ALA A 260 -8.80 8.88 -13.81
N ASP A 261 -9.28 9.93 -13.13
CA ASP A 261 -10.61 10.00 -12.51
C ASP A 261 -11.75 9.94 -13.54
N LYS A 262 -11.50 10.39 -14.78
CA LYS A 262 -12.47 10.34 -15.89
C LYS A 262 -12.46 9.01 -16.63
N ALA A 263 -11.43 8.20 -16.45
CA ALA A 263 -11.30 6.90 -17.12
C ALA A 263 -12.16 5.77 -16.50
N GLY A 264 -12.98 6.09 -15.50
CA GLY A 264 -13.80 5.12 -14.78
C GLY A 264 -13.00 4.34 -13.73
N LEU A 265 -11.87 4.89 -13.31
CA LEU A 265 -10.96 4.30 -12.33
C LEU A 265 -11.16 4.91 -10.94
N ASN A 266 -10.81 4.15 -9.92
CA ASN A 266 -10.85 4.64 -8.54
C ASN A 266 -9.59 5.49 -8.23
N VAL A 267 -9.49 6.62 -8.91
CA VAL A 267 -8.43 7.62 -8.76
C VAL A 267 -9.06 8.92 -8.30
N LEU A 268 -8.53 9.50 -7.23
CA LEU A 268 -9.05 10.70 -6.59
C LEU A 268 -7.98 11.79 -6.59
N PHE A 269 -8.33 12.99 -7.04
CA PHE A 269 -7.52 14.18 -6.85
C PHE A 269 -8.10 14.99 -5.70
N VAL A 270 -7.28 15.22 -4.68
CA VAL A 270 -7.75 15.78 -3.39
C VAL A 270 -6.83 16.91 -2.92
N PRO A 271 -7.31 17.82 -2.08
CA PRO A 271 -6.48 18.88 -1.49
C PRO A 271 -5.54 18.35 -0.39
N SER A 272 -5.83 17.19 0.23
CA SER A 272 -4.98 16.51 1.20
C SER A 272 -5.25 15.01 1.16
N GLU A 273 -4.18 14.19 1.17
CA GLU A 273 -4.28 12.73 1.27
C GLU A 273 -4.52 12.24 2.69
N GLU A 274 -4.23 13.05 3.71
CA GLU A 274 -4.24 12.63 5.11
C GLU A 274 -5.57 11.98 5.56
N PRO A 275 -6.77 12.52 5.25
CA PRO A 275 -8.02 11.87 5.62
C PRO A 275 -8.20 10.49 4.99
N TYR A 276 -7.68 10.29 3.79
CA TYR A 276 -7.74 9.02 3.06
C TYR A 276 -6.72 8.01 3.60
N HIS A 277 -5.55 8.50 4.00
CA HIS A 277 -4.57 7.69 4.72
C HIS A 277 -5.15 7.20 6.05
N GLN A 278 -5.75 8.08 6.84
CA GLN A 278 -6.45 7.72 8.08
C GLN A 278 -7.55 6.71 7.81
N ARG A 279 -8.39 6.92 6.78
CA ARG A 279 -9.44 5.97 6.38
C ARG A 279 -8.87 4.58 6.08
N LYS A 280 -7.78 4.50 5.30
CA LYS A 280 -7.13 3.22 4.98
C LYS A 280 -6.58 2.54 6.23
N VAL A 281 -5.85 3.26 7.06
CA VAL A 281 -5.30 2.71 8.30
C VAL A 281 -6.41 2.23 9.23
N THR A 282 -7.46 3.01 9.39
CA THR A 282 -8.56 2.72 10.32
C THR A 282 -9.50 1.64 9.82
N LEU A 283 -9.97 1.68 8.55
CA LEU A 283 -11.01 0.76 8.06
C LEU A 283 -10.46 -0.47 7.32
N LEU A 284 -9.19 -0.48 6.90
CA LEU A 284 -8.57 -1.68 6.32
C LEU A 284 -7.63 -2.35 7.32
N ASN A 285 -6.65 -1.59 7.83
CA ASN A 285 -5.59 -2.17 8.65
C ASN A 285 -6.05 -2.45 10.09
N GLY A 286 -6.90 -1.59 10.67
CA GLY A 286 -7.44 -1.76 12.02
C GLY A 286 -8.23 -3.06 12.18
N PRO A 287 -9.32 -3.28 11.41
CA PRO A 287 -10.08 -4.53 11.48
C PRO A 287 -9.21 -5.78 11.26
N HIS A 288 -8.24 -5.75 10.36
CA HIS A 288 -7.28 -6.84 10.18
C HIS A 288 -6.51 -7.15 11.47
N THR A 289 -6.04 -6.11 12.16
CA THR A 289 -5.20 -6.25 13.36
C THR A 289 -5.95 -6.95 14.50
N VAL A 290 -7.22 -6.64 14.69
CA VAL A 290 -8.04 -7.24 15.77
C VAL A 290 -8.74 -8.53 15.32
N LEU A 291 -9.11 -8.64 14.05
CA LEU A 291 -9.72 -9.85 13.50
C LEU A 291 -8.78 -11.04 13.58
N ALA A 292 -7.50 -10.86 13.26
CA ALA A 292 -6.55 -11.94 13.13
C ALA A 292 -6.41 -12.77 14.43
N PRO A 293 -6.12 -12.18 15.60
CA PRO A 293 -6.05 -12.95 16.86
C PRO A 293 -7.40 -13.51 17.29
N VAL A 294 -8.50 -12.78 17.08
CA VAL A 294 -9.86 -13.28 17.41
C VAL A 294 -10.19 -14.50 16.57
N SER A 295 -9.88 -14.46 15.25
CA SER A 295 -10.10 -15.59 14.34
C SER A 295 -9.22 -16.78 14.72
N TRP A 296 -7.93 -16.54 14.97
CA TRP A 296 -7.01 -17.60 15.33
C TRP A 296 -7.45 -18.32 16.62
N LEU A 297 -7.79 -17.58 17.68
CA LEU A 297 -8.29 -18.12 18.94
C LEU A 297 -9.64 -18.85 18.77
N SER A 298 -10.38 -18.53 17.71
CA SER A 298 -11.64 -19.20 17.34
C SER A 298 -11.45 -20.44 16.45
N GLY A 299 -10.20 -20.79 16.10
CA GLY A 299 -9.91 -21.95 15.26
C GLY A 299 -9.90 -21.65 13.76
N VAL A 300 -9.98 -20.39 13.35
CA VAL A 300 -10.00 -19.97 11.93
C VAL A 300 -8.64 -19.40 11.55
N ASN A 301 -8.09 -19.83 10.39
CA ASN A 301 -6.71 -19.52 10.00
C ASN A 301 -6.59 -18.56 8.80
N ILE A 302 -7.68 -18.29 8.09
CA ILE A 302 -7.71 -17.48 6.87
C ILE A 302 -8.76 -16.38 7.01
N VAL A 303 -8.44 -15.17 6.58
CA VAL A 303 -9.32 -13.99 6.68
C VAL A 303 -10.68 -14.25 6.00
N ARG A 304 -10.67 -14.80 4.79
CA ARG A 304 -11.92 -15.14 4.07
C ARG A 304 -12.83 -16.04 4.89
N ASP A 305 -12.27 -17.09 5.48
CA ASP A 305 -13.05 -18.04 6.27
C ASP A 305 -13.63 -17.39 7.53
N ALA A 306 -12.91 -16.43 8.12
CA ALA A 306 -13.41 -15.62 9.21
C ALA A 306 -14.58 -14.71 8.79
N CYS A 307 -14.49 -14.08 7.61
CA CYS A 307 -15.56 -13.24 7.07
C CYS A 307 -16.81 -14.04 6.66
N GLN A 308 -16.67 -15.34 6.40
CA GLN A 308 -17.78 -16.25 6.08
C GLN A 308 -18.31 -17.01 7.31
N HIS A 309 -17.67 -16.88 8.45
CA HIS A 309 -18.10 -17.52 9.69
C HIS A 309 -19.17 -16.66 10.38
N GLU A 310 -20.38 -17.19 10.60
CA GLU A 310 -21.56 -16.47 11.10
C GLU A 310 -21.29 -15.54 12.31
N VAL A 311 -20.44 -15.97 13.24
CA VAL A 311 -20.13 -15.20 14.46
C VAL A 311 -19.04 -14.17 14.21
N LEU A 312 -17.98 -14.54 13.46
CA LEU A 312 -16.85 -13.67 13.21
C LEU A 312 -17.19 -12.56 12.21
N GLU A 313 -18.08 -12.81 11.27
CA GLU A 313 -18.61 -11.79 10.37
C GLU A 313 -19.26 -10.65 11.15
N LYS A 314 -20.10 -10.97 12.16
CA LYS A 314 -20.73 -9.96 13.03
C LYS A 314 -19.68 -9.15 13.81
N TYR A 315 -18.63 -9.80 14.29
CA TYR A 315 -17.53 -9.12 14.95
C TYR A 315 -16.79 -8.14 14.04
N ILE A 316 -16.46 -8.57 12.82
CA ILE A 316 -15.80 -7.70 11.85
C ILE A 316 -16.69 -6.51 11.52
N HIS A 317 -17.98 -6.76 11.27
CA HIS A 317 -18.96 -5.71 10.99
C HIS A 317 -19.03 -4.69 12.13
N LYS A 318 -19.14 -5.18 13.37
CA LYS A 318 -19.16 -4.32 14.57
C LYS A 318 -17.91 -3.45 14.66
N VAL A 319 -16.72 -4.05 14.58
CA VAL A 319 -15.45 -3.30 14.65
C VAL A 319 -15.35 -2.26 13.55
N MET A 320 -15.65 -2.64 12.30
CA MET A 320 -15.45 -1.77 11.15
C MET A 320 -16.51 -0.65 11.07
N PHE A 321 -17.81 -1.01 11.14
CA PHE A 321 -18.89 -0.07 10.82
C PHE A 321 -19.51 0.62 12.04
N GLU A 322 -19.47 -0.01 13.23
CA GLU A 322 -20.07 0.55 14.44
C GLU A 322 -19.05 1.23 15.35
N GLU A 323 -17.77 0.80 15.32
CA GLU A 323 -16.72 1.34 16.16
C GLU A 323 -15.74 2.23 15.36
N LEU A 324 -14.98 1.69 14.42
CA LEU A 324 -13.91 2.43 13.73
C LEU A 324 -14.45 3.49 12.74
N LEU A 325 -15.48 3.18 11.98
CA LEU A 325 -16.06 4.13 11.02
C LEU A 325 -16.55 5.41 11.72
N GLU A 326 -17.11 5.29 12.91
CA GLU A 326 -17.61 6.41 13.71
C GLU A 326 -16.50 7.34 14.23
N THR A 327 -15.22 6.97 14.07
CA THR A 327 -14.06 7.77 14.50
C THR A 327 -13.49 8.67 13.40
N LEU A 328 -13.92 8.49 12.16
CA LEU A 328 -13.40 9.23 11.00
C LEU A 328 -14.24 10.47 10.67
N ASN A 329 -13.63 11.42 9.94
CA ASN A 329 -14.24 12.71 9.62
C ASN A 329 -14.62 12.87 8.13
N LEU A 330 -14.50 11.81 7.31
CA LEU A 330 -14.96 11.81 5.92
C LEU A 330 -16.49 11.61 5.84
N PRO A 331 -17.13 11.92 4.71
CA PRO A 331 -18.56 11.67 4.52
C PRO A 331 -18.95 10.21 4.78
N LYS A 332 -20.02 10.00 5.54
CA LYS A 332 -20.42 8.64 5.97
C LYS A 332 -20.65 7.68 4.80
N GLU A 333 -21.25 8.15 3.72
CA GLU A 333 -21.49 7.35 2.53
C GLU A 333 -20.18 6.86 1.89
N GLU A 334 -19.17 7.71 1.86
CA GLU A 334 -17.85 7.37 1.35
C GLU A 334 -17.14 6.35 2.25
N LEU A 335 -17.25 6.51 3.58
CA LEU A 335 -16.69 5.57 4.54
C LEU A 335 -17.36 4.21 4.47
N VAL A 336 -18.70 4.16 4.36
CA VAL A 336 -19.46 2.91 4.21
C VAL A 336 -19.10 2.22 2.90
N LYS A 337 -19.00 2.97 1.80
CA LYS A 337 -18.57 2.41 0.52
C LYS A 337 -17.18 1.77 0.64
N PHE A 338 -16.22 2.48 1.21
CA PHE A 338 -14.87 1.96 1.40
C PHE A 338 -14.85 0.72 2.32
N GLY A 339 -15.61 0.72 3.41
CA GLY A 339 -15.76 -0.44 4.29
C GLY A 339 -16.32 -1.67 3.54
N ASN A 340 -17.32 -1.49 2.69
CA ASN A 340 -17.86 -2.57 1.85
C ASN A 340 -16.82 -3.08 0.84
N ASP A 341 -16.08 -2.20 0.20
CA ASP A 341 -14.97 -2.56 -0.71
C ASP A 341 -13.92 -3.40 0.04
N VAL A 342 -13.61 -3.04 1.30
CA VAL A 342 -12.70 -3.82 2.16
C VAL A 342 -13.28 -5.20 2.50
N MET A 343 -14.58 -5.29 2.82
CA MET A 343 -15.23 -6.58 3.09
C MET A 343 -15.21 -7.50 1.86
N GLU A 344 -15.39 -6.97 0.65
CA GLU A 344 -15.24 -7.76 -0.59
C GLU A 344 -13.80 -8.28 -0.76
N ARG A 345 -12.79 -7.44 -0.46
CA ARG A 345 -11.38 -7.84 -0.49
C ARG A 345 -11.06 -8.94 0.52
N PHE A 346 -11.62 -8.86 1.74
CA PHE A 346 -11.47 -9.89 2.76
C PHE A 346 -12.08 -11.22 2.33
N ASN A 347 -13.17 -11.17 1.57
CA ASN A 347 -13.86 -12.34 1.01
C ASN A 347 -13.28 -12.84 -0.32
N ASN A 348 -12.16 -12.27 -0.82
CA ASN A 348 -11.57 -12.63 -2.10
C ASN A 348 -11.25 -14.14 -2.19
N PRO A 349 -11.91 -14.90 -3.09
CA PRO A 349 -11.75 -16.35 -3.20
C PRO A 349 -10.40 -16.78 -3.79
N PHE A 350 -9.65 -15.86 -4.37
CA PHE A 350 -8.35 -16.12 -4.99
C PHE A 350 -7.17 -15.90 -4.04
N VAL A 351 -7.42 -15.41 -2.83
CA VAL A 351 -6.37 -15.10 -1.85
C VAL A 351 -6.62 -15.83 -0.53
N ASP A 352 -5.70 -16.68 -0.12
CA ASP A 352 -5.68 -17.31 1.20
C ASP A 352 -4.80 -16.46 2.14
N HIS A 353 -5.38 -15.38 2.67
CA HIS A 353 -4.66 -14.48 3.56
C HIS A 353 -4.61 -15.07 4.97
N SER A 354 -3.43 -15.56 5.37
CA SER A 354 -3.22 -16.18 6.68
C SER A 354 -3.33 -15.16 7.81
N VAL A 355 -4.15 -15.45 8.83
CA VAL A 355 -4.26 -14.61 10.03
C VAL A 355 -2.94 -14.56 10.82
N VAL A 356 -2.14 -15.64 10.78
CA VAL A 356 -0.83 -15.68 11.44
C VAL A 356 0.14 -14.65 10.82
N SER A 357 0.13 -14.48 9.50
CA SER A 357 0.96 -13.47 8.84
C SER A 357 0.58 -12.03 9.22
N ILE A 358 -0.68 -11.81 9.54
CA ILE A 358 -1.17 -10.50 10.01
C ILE A 358 -0.72 -10.23 11.44
N MET A 359 -0.63 -11.27 12.28
CA MET A 359 -0.28 -11.15 13.70
C MET A 359 1.20 -10.90 13.99
N LEU A 360 2.06 -10.81 12.99
CA LEU A 360 3.45 -10.35 13.18
C LEU A 360 3.45 -8.91 13.71
N ASN A 361 4.17 -8.65 14.80
CA ASN A 361 4.27 -7.34 15.45
C ASN A 361 2.87 -6.75 15.79
N SER A 362 2.05 -7.51 16.51
CA SER A 362 0.66 -7.12 16.79
C SER A 362 0.54 -5.89 17.68
N PHE A 363 1.42 -5.71 18.65
CA PHE A 363 1.37 -4.58 19.58
C PHE A 363 1.64 -3.23 18.89
N PRO A 364 2.73 -3.04 18.12
CA PRO A 364 2.94 -1.81 17.35
C PRO A 364 1.83 -1.54 16.32
N LYS A 365 1.25 -2.60 15.75
CA LYS A 365 0.10 -2.44 14.84
C LYS A 365 -1.13 -1.94 15.55
N TYR A 366 -1.46 -2.50 16.73
CA TYR A 366 -2.60 -2.04 17.52
C TYR A 366 -2.40 -0.58 17.98
N GLU A 367 -1.20 -0.24 18.42
CA GLU A 367 -0.83 1.12 18.83
C GLU A 367 -1.09 2.15 17.73
N THR A 368 -0.66 1.85 16.50
CA THR A 368 -0.76 2.80 15.39
C THR A 368 -2.11 2.77 14.66
N ARG A 369 -2.86 1.65 14.69
CA ARG A 369 -4.05 1.45 13.85
C ARG A 369 -5.36 1.52 14.62
N ASP A 370 -5.40 0.99 15.84
CA ASP A 370 -6.63 0.76 16.61
C ASP A 370 -6.73 1.66 17.85
N LEU A 371 -5.63 1.89 18.55
CA LEU A 371 -5.63 2.72 19.77
C LEU A 371 -6.09 4.17 19.51
N PRO A 372 -5.71 4.85 18.41
CA PRO A 372 -6.26 6.17 18.10
C PRO A 372 -7.78 6.14 17.94
N GLY A 373 -8.29 5.15 17.21
CA GLY A 373 -9.73 4.94 17.04
C GLY A 373 -10.45 4.67 18.36
N LEU A 374 -9.88 3.82 19.23
CA LEU A 374 -10.43 3.56 20.57
C LEU A 374 -10.60 4.85 21.38
N LYS A 375 -9.58 5.72 21.37
CA LYS A 375 -9.62 7.00 22.10
C LYS A 375 -10.67 7.95 21.55
N VAL A 376 -10.72 8.11 20.23
CA VAL A 376 -11.71 8.95 19.57
C VAL A 376 -13.13 8.42 19.78
N TYR A 377 -13.33 7.09 19.74
CA TYR A 377 -14.62 6.49 20.02
C TYR A 377 -15.07 6.78 21.46
N LEU A 378 -14.19 6.59 22.42
CA LEU A 378 -14.47 6.90 23.82
C LEU A 378 -14.84 8.38 24.03
N GLU A 379 -14.10 9.29 23.38
CA GLU A 379 -14.40 10.73 23.43
C GLU A 379 -15.79 11.04 22.84
N ARG A 380 -16.13 10.44 21.68
CA ARG A 380 -17.38 10.72 20.96
C ARG A 380 -18.61 10.05 21.59
N LYS A 381 -18.47 8.83 22.10
CA LYS A 381 -19.59 8.00 22.57
C LYS A 381 -19.71 7.93 24.08
N GLY A 382 -18.64 8.27 24.83
CA GLY A 382 -18.62 8.17 26.30
C GLY A 382 -18.50 6.74 26.84
N GLU A 383 -18.23 5.76 25.96
CA GLU A 383 -18.06 4.35 26.32
C GLU A 383 -16.92 3.73 25.51
N LEU A 384 -16.36 2.62 26.02
CA LEU A 384 -15.29 1.90 25.35
C LEU A 384 -15.83 1.02 24.20
N PRO A 385 -15.15 0.99 23.03
CA PRO A 385 -15.51 0.12 21.91
C PRO A 385 -15.17 -1.34 22.26
N LYS A 386 -16.20 -2.14 22.50
CA LYS A 386 -16.06 -3.53 23.01
C LYS A 386 -15.30 -4.43 22.03
N GLY A 387 -15.51 -4.25 20.74
CA GLY A 387 -14.85 -5.03 19.69
C GLY A 387 -13.34 -4.76 19.65
N LEU A 388 -12.92 -3.48 19.68
CA LEU A 388 -11.51 -3.12 19.73
C LEU A 388 -10.83 -3.59 21.03
N VAL A 389 -11.49 -3.45 22.16
CA VAL A 389 -10.94 -3.92 23.45
C VAL A 389 -10.85 -5.45 23.50
N LEU A 390 -11.83 -6.17 22.93
CA LEU A 390 -11.74 -7.64 22.77
C LEU A 390 -10.58 -8.02 21.86
N GLY A 391 -10.34 -7.29 20.77
CA GLY A 391 -9.19 -7.48 19.90
C GLY A 391 -7.86 -7.34 20.64
N LEU A 392 -7.72 -6.33 21.52
CA LEU A 392 -6.55 -6.17 22.39
C LEU A 392 -6.38 -7.36 23.35
N ALA A 393 -7.45 -7.78 24.00
CA ALA A 393 -7.42 -8.95 24.89
C ALA A 393 -7.06 -10.24 24.12
N ALA A 394 -7.51 -10.37 22.89
CA ALA A 394 -7.13 -11.48 22.00
C ALA A 394 -5.64 -11.48 21.64
N ILE A 395 -5.06 -10.30 21.33
CA ILE A 395 -3.60 -10.15 21.13
C ILE A 395 -2.88 -10.63 22.41
N ILE A 396 -3.23 -10.09 23.57
CA ILE A 396 -2.60 -10.44 24.84
C ILE A 396 -2.69 -11.95 25.12
N THR A 397 -3.84 -12.57 24.83
CA THR A 397 -4.05 -14.02 24.98
C THR A 397 -3.17 -14.82 24.03
N TYR A 398 -3.05 -14.40 22.76
CA TYR A 398 -2.20 -15.06 21.78
C TYR A 398 -0.72 -15.09 22.23
N TYR A 399 -0.26 -14.03 22.87
CA TYR A 399 1.13 -13.93 23.36
C TYR A 399 1.40 -14.73 24.66
N LYS A 400 0.37 -15.34 25.25
CA LYS A 400 0.52 -16.29 26.38
C LYS A 400 1.18 -17.61 25.99
N GLY A 401 1.26 -17.92 24.68
CA GLY A 401 1.55 -19.30 24.22
C GLY A 401 0.29 -20.18 24.31
N TYR A 402 -0.86 -19.60 23.97
CA TYR A 402 -2.18 -20.24 24.03
C TYR A 402 -2.22 -21.51 23.18
N VAL A 403 -2.85 -22.56 23.72
CA VAL A 403 -3.06 -23.83 23.01
C VAL A 403 -4.55 -23.97 22.66
N ARG A 404 -4.86 -24.06 21.40
CA ARG A 404 -6.20 -24.27 20.88
C ARG A 404 -6.71 -25.69 21.15
N ALA A 405 -8.01 -25.89 20.98
CA ALA A 405 -8.64 -27.20 21.18
C ALA A 405 -8.08 -28.30 20.22
N ASP A 406 -7.59 -27.89 19.03
CA ASP A 406 -6.95 -28.79 18.05
C ASP A 406 -5.47 -29.10 18.37
N GLY A 407 -4.96 -28.59 19.49
CA GLY A 407 -3.56 -28.76 19.90
C GLY A 407 -2.58 -27.76 19.30
N THR A 408 -3.04 -26.87 18.40
CA THR A 408 -2.18 -25.82 17.80
C THR A 408 -1.80 -24.79 18.87
N LYS A 409 -0.50 -24.56 19.01
CA LYS A 409 0.05 -23.56 19.93
C LYS A 409 0.32 -22.24 19.21
N SER A 410 0.05 -21.13 19.88
CA SER A 410 0.42 -19.80 19.37
C SER A 410 1.93 -19.59 19.41
N GLU A 411 2.44 -18.95 18.36
CA GLU A 411 3.86 -18.62 18.19
C GLU A 411 3.96 -17.12 17.91
N PRO A 412 3.89 -16.26 18.96
CA PRO A 412 3.96 -14.82 18.76
C PRO A 412 5.34 -14.40 18.25
N ASN A 413 5.33 -13.45 17.32
CA ASN A 413 6.55 -12.88 16.73
C ASN A 413 6.46 -11.35 16.85
N ASP A 414 7.33 -10.79 17.69
CA ASP A 414 7.43 -9.37 17.98
C ASP A 414 8.86 -9.05 18.48
N SER A 415 9.13 -7.80 18.88
CA SER A 415 10.41 -7.45 19.49
C SER A 415 10.70 -8.29 20.74
N ALA A 416 11.98 -8.56 20.98
CA ALA A 416 12.40 -9.34 22.15
C ALA A 416 11.90 -8.73 23.47
N GLU A 417 11.79 -7.40 23.53
CA GLU A 417 11.30 -6.66 24.71
C GLU A 417 9.82 -6.96 24.97
N ILE A 418 8.98 -6.93 23.93
CA ILE A 418 7.55 -7.23 24.06
C ILE A 418 7.34 -8.69 24.44
N LEU A 419 8.05 -9.62 23.78
CA LEU A 419 7.94 -11.05 24.09
C LEU A 419 8.33 -11.33 25.55
N GLN A 420 9.42 -10.74 26.04
CA GLN A 420 9.88 -10.90 27.41
C GLN A 420 8.89 -10.30 28.42
N LEU A 421 8.34 -9.12 28.13
CA LEU A 421 7.32 -8.47 28.97
C LEU A 421 6.11 -9.38 29.13
N LEU A 422 5.53 -9.86 28.03
CA LEU A 422 4.33 -10.73 28.08
C LEU A 422 4.63 -12.06 28.78
N GLN A 423 5.79 -12.67 28.56
CA GLN A 423 6.21 -13.87 29.26
C GLN A 423 6.27 -13.66 30.78
N ASN A 424 6.87 -12.57 31.23
CA ASN A 424 6.98 -12.23 32.63
C ASN A 424 5.61 -11.99 33.29
N LEU A 425 4.74 -11.24 32.62
CA LEU A 425 3.41 -10.93 33.09
C LEU A 425 2.53 -12.19 33.22
N TRP A 426 2.54 -13.06 32.20
CA TRP A 426 1.79 -14.31 32.26
C TRP A 426 2.32 -15.32 33.30
N ALA A 427 3.59 -15.22 33.65
CA ALA A 427 4.17 -16.00 34.73
C ALA A 427 3.58 -15.65 36.12
N THR A 428 2.93 -14.50 36.29
CA THR A 428 2.25 -14.10 37.56
C THR A 428 0.98 -14.91 37.84
N GLY A 429 0.38 -15.49 36.77
CA GLY A 429 -0.85 -16.28 36.87
C GLY A 429 -2.13 -15.47 37.09
N SER A 430 -2.08 -14.12 37.08
CA SER A 430 -3.22 -13.23 37.30
C SER A 430 -3.54 -12.40 36.06
N THR A 431 -4.73 -12.59 35.49
CA THR A 431 -5.25 -11.79 34.36
C THR A 431 -5.29 -10.30 34.66
N ARG A 432 -5.52 -9.93 35.94
CA ARG A 432 -5.48 -8.53 36.38
C ARG A 432 -4.08 -7.94 36.27
N GLN A 433 -3.07 -8.65 36.78
CA GLN A 433 -1.68 -8.20 36.69
C GLN A 433 -1.20 -8.14 35.25
N VAL A 434 -1.65 -9.09 34.41
CA VAL A 434 -1.36 -9.06 32.96
C VAL A 434 -1.98 -7.82 32.31
N ALA A 435 -3.27 -7.55 32.54
CA ALA A 435 -3.94 -6.38 31.99
C ALA A 435 -3.27 -5.06 32.43
N GLU A 436 -3.06 -4.90 33.75
CA GLU A 436 -2.40 -3.71 34.31
C GLU A 436 -0.99 -3.54 33.81
N GLY A 437 -0.18 -4.59 33.73
CA GLY A 437 1.19 -4.54 33.30
C GLY A 437 1.35 -4.26 31.78
N VAL A 438 0.51 -4.86 30.95
CA VAL A 438 0.52 -4.57 29.50
C VAL A 438 0.09 -3.12 29.26
N LEU A 439 -0.98 -2.65 29.88
CA LEU A 439 -1.49 -1.29 29.69
C LEU A 439 -0.55 -0.21 30.27
N ALA A 440 0.26 -0.54 31.28
CA ALA A 440 1.27 0.36 31.83
C ALA A 440 2.54 0.47 30.98
N ALA A 441 2.71 -0.39 29.95
CA ALA A 441 3.93 -0.47 29.16
C ALA A 441 4.11 0.75 28.24
N THR A 442 4.66 1.83 28.76
CA THR A 442 4.91 3.08 28.01
C THR A 442 5.88 2.90 26.84
N SER A 443 6.72 1.88 26.86
CA SER A 443 7.58 1.52 25.71
C SER A 443 6.79 1.00 24.49
N ILE A 444 5.56 0.50 24.72
CA ILE A 444 4.65 0.06 23.65
C ILE A 444 3.73 1.22 23.23
N TRP A 445 3.10 1.86 24.21
CA TRP A 445 1.97 2.77 23.99
C TRP A 445 2.34 4.25 23.97
N GLY A 446 3.57 4.60 24.34
CA GLY A 446 3.97 6.01 24.55
C GLY A 446 3.41 6.62 25.84
N GLU A 447 2.40 5.99 26.45
CA GLU A 447 1.70 6.44 27.66
C GLU A 447 1.19 5.27 28.52
N ASP A 448 0.73 5.56 29.73
CA ASP A 448 0.08 4.56 30.60
C ASP A 448 -1.43 4.50 30.30
N LEU A 449 -1.86 3.45 29.59
CA LEU A 449 -3.26 3.24 29.20
C LEU A 449 -4.17 2.85 30.37
N ASN A 450 -3.65 2.52 31.56
CA ASN A 450 -4.48 2.32 32.78
C ASN A 450 -5.22 3.61 33.16
N ARG A 451 -4.78 4.77 32.67
CA ARG A 451 -5.45 6.06 32.88
C ARG A 451 -6.74 6.21 32.09
N ILE A 452 -6.96 5.37 31.09
CA ILE A 452 -8.22 5.38 30.31
C ILE A 452 -9.33 4.75 31.17
N PRO A 453 -10.40 5.50 31.49
CA PRO A 453 -11.44 5.02 32.40
C PRO A 453 -12.07 3.69 31.93
N GLY A 454 -12.04 2.68 32.80
CA GLY A 454 -12.65 1.38 32.52
C GLY A 454 -11.85 0.40 31.67
N LEU A 455 -10.81 0.85 30.95
CA LEU A 455 -10.08 0.02 30.00
C LEU A 455 -9.44 -1.21 30.65
N THR A 456 -8.74 -1.03 31.77
CA THR A 456 -8.11 -2.13 32.54
C THR A 456 -9.11 -3.19 32.94
N ASN A 457 -10.26 -2.76 33.46
CA ASN A 457 -11.31 -3.69 33.92
C ASN A 457 -11.93 -4.44 32.73
N MET A 458 -12.14 -3.78 31.59
CA MET A 458 -12.70 -4.40 30.37
C MET A 458 -11.71 -5.41 29.77
N VAL A 459 -10.42 -5.05 29.63
CA VAL A 459 -9.38 -5.98 29.17
C VAL A 459 -9.30 -7.20 30.06
N LYS A 460 -9.20 -6.98 31.40
CA LYS A 460 -9.20 -8.08 32.38
C LYS A 460 -10.44 -8.97 32.23
N GLY A 461 -11.63 -8.37 32.13
CA GLY A 461 -12.88 -9.11 31.97
C GLY A 461 -12.90 -9.97 30.72
N PHE A 462 -12.37 -9.49 29.60
CA PHE A 462 -12.24 -10.28 28.39
C PHE A 462 -11.17 -11.38 28.47
N LEU A 463 -10.04 -11.12 29.14
CA LEU A 463 -9.05 -12.17 29.38
C LEU A 463 -9.67 -13.34 30.19
N ASP A 464 -10.40 -13.06 31.24
CA ASP A 464 -11.11 -14.09 32.04
C ASP A 464 -12.15 -14.83 31.21
N ALA A 465 -12.98 -14.08 30.47
CA ALA A 465 -14.04 -14.67 29.65
C ALA A 465 -13.49 -15.58 28.52
N ILE A 466 -12.36 -15.20 27.88
CA ILE A 466 -11.69 -16.02 26.87
C ILE A 466 -11.20 -17.34 27.48
N GLU A 467 -10.62 -17.30 28.69
CA GLU A 467 -10.16 -18.52 29.38
C GLU A 467 -11.33 -19.41 29.83
N GLU A 468 -12.42 -18.82 30.33
CA GLU A 468 -13.58 -19.57 30.86
C GLU A 468 -14.49 -20.14 29.76
N LYS A 469 -14.79 -19.35 28.71
CA LYS A 469 -15.86 -19.65 27.73
C LYS A 469 -15.35 -19.93 26.34
N GLY A 470 -14.09 -19.58 26.06
CA GLY A 470 -13.50 -19.59 24.71
C GLY A 470 -13.93 -18.40 23.86
N MET A 471 -13.09 -18.04 22.89
CA MET A 471 -13.20 -16.81 22.08
C MET A 471 -14.55 -16.68 21.36
N LEU A 472 -15.04 -17.72 20.68
CA LEU A 472 -16.30 -17.65 19.92
C LEU A 472 -17.50 -17.29 20.81
N ASN A 473 -17.54 -17.77 22.07
CA ASN A 473 -18.64 -17.46 22.96
C ASN A 473 -18.54 -16.00 23.46
N VAL A 474 -17.34 -15.51 23.69
CA VAL A 474 -17.14 -14.09 24.06
C VAL A 474 -17.56 -13.17 22.91
N VAL A 475 -17.24 -13.52 21.68
CA VAL A 475 -17.70 -12.76 20.49
C VAL A 475 -19.21 -12.72 20.41
N LYS A 476 -19.92 -13.86 20.62
CA LYS A 476 -21.39 -13.91 20.63
C LYS A 476 -22.04 -13.01 21.69
N GLU A 477 -21.36 -12.79 22.82
CA GLU A 477 -21.90 -11.95 23.90
C GLU A 477 -21.80 -10.44 23.59
N ILE A 478 -20.91 -10.03 22.69
CA ILE A 478 -20.73 -8.61 22.35
C ILE A 478 -21.35 -8.20 21.01
N CYS A 479 -21.67 -9.16 20.15
CA CYS A 479 -22.31 -8.98 18.85
C CYS A 479 -23.73 -9.52 18.88
#